data_eac38961fb2f72fb94704873aa14f6d5
#
_entry.id   eac38961fb2f72fb94704873aa14f6d5
#
_cell.length_a   1.000
_cell.length_b   1.000
_cell.length_c   1.000
_cell.angle_alpha   90.00
_cell.angle_beta   90.00
_cell.angle_gamma   90.00
#
_symmetry.space_group_name_H-M   'P 1'
#
loop_
_entity.id
_entity.type
_entity.pdbx_description
1 polymer ?
#
loop_
_entity_poly.entity_id
_entity_poly.type
_entity_poly.pdbx_seq_one_letter_code
_entity_poly.pdbx_strand_id
1 'polypeptide(L)'
;MILELKNIEKSFGEKKVLTGVSFKAEGGKAFGLLGRNGAGKTTSIRILMDVFPANSGEVLIDGQPINYDKIGIGYLPEERGLYPKKIIIDQLTYFAELKGMSNKDAVKSIDYWLERLGMTEYRNKRLDTLSKGNQQKIQLITALAHDPDIVILDEPFSGLDPVNAMLLKDVVKEQIAKGKIVLFSSHQMSYIEEFCDSIAILNNGVVALHGDLHDIKRDYPRDRLVVRTENPDAIISDFGSSCSIMDNGSLMIHLAKPDDKKATMTHLAQNYDIDEVKVFEPSLNDIFVEVAGDSVKEA
;
A
#
# COMPACT_ATOMS: atom_id res chain seq x y z
N MET A 1 -13.83 5.53 -13.23
CA MET A 1 -13.23 6.72 -12.57
C MET A 1 -11.73 6.48 -12.46
N ILE A 2 -10.93 7.46 -12.90
CA ILE A 2 -9.47 7.42 -12.83
C ILE A 2 -9.01 8.67 -12.08
N LEU A 3 -8.31 8.47 -10.94
CA LEU A 3 -7.61 9.51 -10.23
C LEU A 3 -6.20 9.65 -10.79
N GLU A 4 -5.77 10.86 -11.07
CA GLU A 4 -4.40 11.14 -11.52
C GLU A 4 -3.80 12.30 -10.71
N LEU A 5 -2.63 12.08 -10.14
CA LEU A 5 -1.73 13.15 -9.73
C LEU A 5 -0.78 13.38 -10.89
N LYS A 6 -0.68 14.63 -11.38
CA LYS A 6 0.10 14.97 -12.56
C LYS A 6 1.12 16.06 -12.26
N ASN A 7 2.40 15.70 -12.30
CA ASN A 7 3.54 16.59 -12.10
C ASN A 7 3.46 17.43 -10.80
N ILE A 8 3.05 16.79 -9.70
CA ILE A 8 2.88 17.45 -8.41
C ILE A 8 4.24 17.86 -7.84
N GLU A 9 4.42 19.14 -7.60
CA GLU A 9 5.56 19.68 -6.87
C GLU A 9 5.13 20.33 -5.56
N LYS A 10 5.93 20.16 -4.51
CA LYS A 10 5.71 20.79 -3.21
C LYS A 10 6.99 21.08 -2.48
N SER A 11 7.10 22.33 -2.01
CA SER A 11 8.17 22.76 -1.11
C SER A 11 7.58 23.36 0.17
N PHE A 12 8.30 23.23 1.27
CA PHE A 12 8.04 23.91 2.54
C PHE A 12 9.29 24.74 2.89
N GLY A 13 9.20 26.04 2.72
CA GLY A 13 10.38 26.92 2.75
C GLY A 13 11.36 26.50 1.65
N GLU A 14 12.62 26.29 2.01
CA GLU A 14 13.67 25.86 1.07
C GLU A 14 13.67 24.36 0.78
N LYS A 15 12.97 23.56 1.59
CA LYS A 15 12.93 22.09 1.44
C LYS A 15 11.94 21.67 0.37
N LYS A 16 12.46 21.15 -0.75
CA LYS A 16 11.67 20.46 -1.78
C LYS A 16 11.28 19.07 -1.24
N VAL A 17 9.98 18.78 -1.23
CA VAL A 17 9.43 17.50 -0.72
C VAL A 17 8.88 16.65 -1.86
N LEU A 18 8.26 17.27 -2.86
CA LEU A 18 7.80 16.59 -4.08
C LEU A 18 8.36 17.34 -5.29
N THR A 19 8.87 16.59 -6.26
CA THR A 19 9.54 17.11 -7.46
C THR A 19 9.02 16.42 -8.73
N GLY A 20 7.72 16.67 -9.05
CA GLY A 20 7.08 16.14 -10.26
C GLY A 20 6.43 14.77 -10.05
N VAL A 21 5.84 14.52 -8.89
CA VAL A 21 5.15 13.26 -8.60
C VAL A 21 3.96 13.08 -9.54
N SER A 22 3.93 11.93 -10.25
CA SER A 22 2.86 11.56 -11.17
C SER A 22 2.52 10.08 -11.01
N PHE A 23 1.23 9.77 -10.82
CA PHE A 23 0.71 8.41 -10.83
C PHE A 23 -0.80 8.39 -11.10
N LYS A 24 -1.35 7.21 -11.42
CA LYS A 24 -2.78 7.00 -11.66
C LYS A 24 -3.30 5.87 -10.79
N ALA A 25 -4.53 6.04 -10.29
CA ALA A 25 -5.27 5.01 -9.57
C ALA A 25 -6.66 4.85 -10.20
N GLU A 26 -7.10 3.61 -10.38
CA GLU A 26 -8.34 3.29 -11.08
C GLU A 26 -9.42 2.82 -10.12
N GLY A 27 -10.68 3.18 -10.39
CA GLY A 27 -11.83 2.67 -9.66
C GLY A 27 -12.01 1.16 -9.84
N GLY A 28 -12.38 0.47 -8.77
CA GLY A 28 -12.48 -0.99 -8.76
C GLY A 28 -11.14 -1.70 -8.60
N LYS A 29 -10.08 -0.95 -8.30
CA LYS A 29 -8.74 -1.47 -8.02
C LYS A 29 -8.16 -0.85 -6.77
N ALA A 30 -7.20 -1.54 -6.16
CA ALA A 30 -6.40 -1.03 -5.06
C ALA A 30 -5.05 -0.52 -5.59
N PHE A 31 -4.66 0.66 -5.11
CA PHE A 31 -3.40 1.30 -5.45
C PHE A 31 -2.51 1.47 -4.23
N GLY A 32 -1.27 1.00 -4.30
CA GLY A 32 -0.26 1.13 -3.25
C GLY A 32 0.68 2.31 -3.46
N LEU A 33 0.71 3.26 -2.51
CA LEU A 33 1.67 4.36 -2.49
C LEU A 33 2.78 4.04 -1.49
N LEU A 34 3.94 3.62 -1.99
CA LEU A 34 5.06 3.12 -1.23
C LEU A 34 6.18 4.15 -1.11
N GLY A 35 7.04 3.98 -0.13
CA GLY A 35 8.22 4.82 0.05
C GLY A 35 8.69 4.84 1.49
N ARG A 36 9.96 5.18 1.71
CA ARG A 36 10.51 5.38 3.05
C ARG A 36 9.84 6.54 3.79
N ASN A 37 10.07 6.63 5.09
CA ASN A 37 9.66 7.81 5.85
C ASN A 37 10.34 9.07 5.27
N GLY A 38 9.52 10.11 5.03
CA GLY A 38 10.00 11.34 4.39
C GLY A 38 10.04 11.31 2.85
N ALA A 39 9.70 10.21 2.19
CA ALA A 39 9.69 10.13 0.72
C ALA A 39 8.62 11.01 0.03
N GLY A 40 7.64 11.51 0.79
CA GLY A 40 6.60 12.39 0.25
C GLY A 40 5.19 11.80 0.23
N LYS A 41 4.97 10.55 0.70
CA LYS A 41 3.65 9.88 0.71
C LYS A 41 2.55 10.73 1.35
N THR A 42 2.72 11.06 2.62
CA THR A 42 1.73 11.86 3.37
C THR A 42 1.52 13.24 2.76
N THR A 43 2.56 13.85 2.17
CA THR A 43 2.43 15.14 1.47
C THR A 43 1.57 14.98 0.22
N SER A 44 1.78 13.93 -0.57
CA SER A 44 0.97 13.62 -1.76
C SER A 44 -0.50 13.35 -1.40
N ILE A 45 -0.74 12.58 -0.33
CA ILE A 45 -2.09 12.32 0.20
C ILE A 45 -2.78 13.62 0.65
N ARG A 46 -2.07 14.49 1.37
CA ARG A 46 -2.64 15.76 1.85
C ARG A 46 -2.96 16.73 0.71
N ILE A 47 -2.18 16.74 -0.37
CA ILE A 47 -2.49 17.49 -1.59
C ILE A 47 -3.73 16.90 -2.27
N LEU A 48 -3.79 15.56 -2.40
CA LEU A 48 -4.98 14.88 -2.94
C LEU A 48 -6.25 15.19 -2.16
N MET A 49 -6.16 15.34 -0.84
CA MET A 49 -7.30 15.70 0.03
C MET A 49 -7.59 17.20 0.10
N ASP A 50 -6.89 18.05 -0.66
CA ASP A 50 -6.99 19.51 -0.62
C ASP A 50 -6.72 20.13 0.76
N VAL A 51 -5.87 19.48 1.57
CA VAL A 51 -5.47 20.06 2.87
C VAL A 51 -4.58 21.29 2.69
N PHE A 52 -3.76 21.27 1.64
CA PHE A 52 -2.99 22.41 1.15
C PHE A 52 -2.67 22.24 -0.34
N PRO A 53 -2.53 23.33 -1.12
CA PRO A 53 -2.25 23.26 -2.54
C PRO A 53 -0.83 22.78 -2.84
N ALA A 54 -0.65 22.13 -3.99
CA ALA A 54 0.64 21.94 -4.60
C ALA A 54 1.27 23.28 -5.03
N ASN A 55 2.58 23.34 -5.23
CA ASN A 55 3.23 24.50 -5.84
C ASN A 55 3.04 24.48 -7.37
N SER A 56 3.03 23.31 -7.98
CA SER A 56 2.69 23.08 -9.38
C SER A 56 2.12 21.67 -9.58
N GLY A 57 1.54 21.42 -10.74
CA GLY A 57 0.86 20.18 -11.05
C GLY A 57 -0.63 20.20 -10.70
N GLU A 58 -1.31 19.12 -11.01
CA GLU A 58 -2.77 19.02 -10.92
C GLU A 58 -3.20 17.67 -10.36
N VAL A 59 -4.34 17.67 -9.64
CA VAL A 59 -5.09 16.47 -9.26
C VAL A 59 -6.30 16.38 -10.18
N LEU A 60 -6.42 15.27 -10.91
CA LEU A 60 -7.43 15.07 -11.93
C LEU A 60 -8.29 13.85 -11.61
N ILE A 61 -9.58 13.94 -11.98
CA ILE A 61 -10.51 12.80 -12.08
C ILE A 61 -10.97 12.72 -13.52
N ASP A 62 -10.75 11.56 -14.17
CA ASP A 62 -11.08 11.30 -15.58
C ASP A 62 -10.54 12.39 -16.51
N GLY A 63 -9.32 12.89 -16.24
CA GLY A 63 -8.61 13.92 -17.01
C GLY A 63 -9.09 15.36 -16.78
N GLN A 64 -10.00 15.60 -15.84
CA GLN A 64 -10.48 16.94 -15.47
C GLN A 64 -10.03 17.28 -14.03
N PRO A 65 -9.78 18.55 -13.71
CA PRO A 65 -9.50 18.96 -12.34
C PRO A 65 -10.56 18.42 -11.36
N ILE A 66 -10.10 17.87 -10.24
CA ILE A 66 -11.00 17.29 -9.24
C ILE A 66 -11.96 18.35 -8.69
N ASN A 67 -13.24 18.00 -8.60
CA ASN A 67 -14.25 18.80 -7.94
C ASN A 67 -14.58 18.19 -6.58
N TYR A 68 -14.02 18.75 -5.51
CA TYR A 68 -14.18 18.27 -4.13
C TYR A 68 -15.60 18.40 -3.58
N ASP A 69 -16.47 19.20 -4.20
CA ASP A 69 -17.89 19.26 -3.83
C ASP A 69 -18.68 18.04 -4.34
N LYS A 70 -18.15 17.34 -5.35
CA LYS A 70 -18.80 16.20 -6.00
C LYS A 70 -18.12 14.86 -5.72
N ILE A 71 -16.84 14.87 -5.40
CA ILE A 71 -16.04 13.67 -5.14
C ILE A 71 -15.82 13.52 -3.65
N GLY A 72 -16.44 12.51 -3.06
CA GLY A 72 -16.26 12.17 -1.66
C GLY A 72 -14.92 11.48 -1.41
N ILE A 73 -14.14 11.98 -0.43
CA ILE A 73 -12.89 11.36 0.00
C ILE A 73 -13.00 10.93 1.46
N GLY A 74 -12.84 9.63 1.70
CA GLY A 74 -12.67 9.03 3.01
C GLY A 74 -11.20 8.81 3.34
N TYR A 75 -10.77 9.19 4.52
CA TYR A 75 -9.38 9.08 4.95
C TYR A 75 -9.26 8.42 6.31
N LEU A 76 -8.48 7.35 6.36
CA LEU A 76 -8.03 6.72 7.59
C LEU A 76 -6.56 7.13 7.81
N PRO A 77 -6.25 8.05 8.72
CA PRO A 77 -4.86 8.44 9.02
C PRO A 77 -4.13 7.37 9.84
N GLU A 78 -2.80 7.36 9.73
CA GLU A 78 -1.92 6.55 10.60
C GLU A 78 -2.09 6.91 12.09
N GLU A 79 -2.14 8.22 12.39
CA GLU A 79 -2.36 8.72 13.74
C GLU A 79 -3.86 8.80 14.07
N ARG A 80 -4.18 8.64 15.34
CA ARG A 80 -5.57 8.68 15.80
C ARG A 80 -6.10 10.10 15.80
N GLY A 81 -7.10 10.35 14.93
CA GLY A 81 -7.73 11.66 14.77
C GLY A 81 -9.03 11.86 15.56
N LEU A 82 -9.49 10.85 16.33
CA LEU A 82 -10.75 10.90 17.05
C LEU A 82 -10.59 11.41 18.49
N TYR A 83 -11.66 11.94 19.06
CA TYR A 83 -11.71 12.48 20.41
C TYR A 83 -11.83 11.37 21.46
N PRO A 84 -10.80 11.08 22.30
CA PRO A 84 -10.80 9.93 23.21
C PRO A 84 -11.97 9.95 24.22
N LYS A 85 -12.30 11.11 24.75
CA LYS A 85 -13.32 11.30 25.81
C LYS A 85 -14.76 11.47 25.30
N LYS A 86 -14.98 11.46 23.99
CA LYS A 86 -16.30 11.60 23.39
C LYS A 86 -16.98 10.27 23.16
N ILE A 87 -18.29 10.24 23.21
CA ILE A 87 -19.12 9.07 22.87
C ILE A 87 -18.99 8.79 21.38
N ILE A 88 -18.92 7.50 21.05
CA ILE A 88 -18.62 7.04 19.69
C ILE A 88 -19.67 7.53 18.69
N ILE A 89 -20.97 7.30 18.96
CA ILE A 89 -22.01 7.72 18.01
C ILE A 89 -22.02 9.24 17.80
N ASP A 90 -21.81 10.03 18.85
CA ASP A 90 -21.86 11.49 18.76
C ASP A 90 -20.76 12.03 17.84
N GLN A 91 -19.51 11.54 18.03
CA GLN A 91 -18.41 12.00 17.20
C GLN A 91 -18.46 11.48 15.76
N LEU A 92 -18.92 10.24 15.55
CA LEU A 92 -19.10 9.69 14.19
C LEU A 92 -20.17 10.45 13.42
N THR A 93 -21.31 10.76 14.07
CA THR A 93 -22.38 11.57 13.48
C THR A 93 -21.87 12.95 13.12
N TYR A 94 -21.15 13.62 14.04
CA TYR A 94 -20.55 14.92 13.78
C TYR A 94 -19.64 14.93 12.54
N PHE A 95 -18.75 13.93 12.42
CA PHE A 95 -17.86 13.83 11.24
C PHE A 95 -18.62 13.53 9.95
N ALA A 96 -19.66 12.70 10.00
CA ALA A 96 -20.49 12.40 8.84
C ALA A 96 -21.30 13.63 8.38
N GLU A 97 -21.82 14.44 9.33
CA GLU A 97 -22.50 15.71 9.04
C GLU A 97 -21.55 16.74 8.42
N LEU A 98 -20.30 16.83 8.89
CA LEU A 98 -19.25 17.67 8.26
C LEU A 98 -18.96 17.27 6.80
N LYS A 99 -19.24 16.00 6.44
CA LYS A 99 -19.16 15.50 5.07
C LYS A 99 -20.48 15.66 4.28
N GLY A 100 -21.45 16.42 4.81
CA GLY A 100 -22.68 16.77 4.12
C GLY A 100 -23.84 15.80 4.31
N MET A 101 -23.72 14.79 5.17
CA MET A 101 -24.82 13.87 5.46
C MET A 101 -25.89 14.53 6.33
N SER A 102 -27.17 14.16 6.12
CA SER A 102 -28.20 14.46 7.11
C SER A 102 -27.95 13.64 8.39
N ASN A 103 -28.35 14.15 9.56
CA ASN A 103 -28.24 13.42 10.84
C ASN A 103 -28.86 12.01 10.74
N LYS A 104 -30.05 11.91 10.14
CA LYS A 104 -30.77 10.64 9.96
C LYS A 104 -29.97 9.64 9.12
N ASP A 105 -29.38 10.07 8.00
CA ASP A 105 -28.62 9.19 7.11
C ASP A 105 -27.27 8.84 7.75
N ALA A 106 -26.63 9.78 8.45
CA ALA A 106 -25.40 9.58 9.20
C ALA A 106 -25.58 8.47 10.25
N VAL A 107 -26.60 8.58 11.11
CA VAL A 107 -26.88 7.57 12.14
C VAL A 107 -27.16 6.22 11.51
N LYS A 108 -27.96 6.15 10.44
CA LYS A 108 -28.25 4.90 9.73
C LYS A 108 -26.98 4.24 9.18
N SER A 109 -26.12 5.01 8.54
CA SER A 109 -24.87 4.53 7.97
C SER A 109 -23.89 4.07 9.07
N ILE A 110 -23.78 4.84 10.14
CA ILE A 110 -22.92 4.52 11.27
C ILE A 110 -23.38 3.22 11.95
N ASP A 111 -24.68 3.06 12.18
CA ASP A 111 -25.25 1.83 12.80
C ASP A 111 -24.96 0.60 11.91
N TYR A 112 -25.09 0.71 10.58
CA TYR A 112 -24.68 -0.33 9.63
C TYR A 112 -23.18 -0.69 9.78
N TRP A 113 -22.29 0.29 9.83
CA TRP A 113 -20.86 0.05 9.95
C TRP A 113 -20.47 -0.50 11.33
N LEU A 114 -21.13 -0.05 12.42
CA LEU A 114 -20.94 -0.62 13.75
C LEU A 114 -21.32 -2.10 13.78
N GLU A 115 -22.44 -2.47 13.16
CA GLU A 115 -22.86 -3.88 13.05
C GLU A 115 -21.86 -4.67 12.19
N ARG A 116 -21.48 -4.15 11.00
CA ARG A 116 -20.55 -4.81 10.06
C ARG A 116 -19.18 -5.08 10.67
N LEU A 117 -18.71 -4.21 11.56
CA LEU A 117 -17.41 -4.33 12.24
C LEU A 117 -17.48 -4.98 13.62
N GLY A 118 -18.67 -5.45 14.06
CA GLY A 118 -18.88 -6.07 15.37
C GLY A 118 -18.68 -5.09 16.53
N MET A 119 -19.10 -3.83 16.34
CA MET A 119 -18.87 -2.74 17.29
C MET A 119 -20.14 -2.16 17.90
N THR A 120 -21.31 -2.78 17.67
CA THR A 120 -22.62 -2.28 18.09
C THR A 120 -22.72 -2.02 19.59
N GLU A 121 -22.13 -2.88 20.43
CA GLU A 121 -22.10 -2.73 21.90
C GLU A 121 -21.33 -1.48 22.39
N TYR A 122 -20.44 -0.92 21.54
CA TYR A 122 -19.62 0.24 21.87
C TYR A 122 -20.24 1.57 21.44
N ARG A 123 -21.38 1.55 20.75
CA ARG A 123 -22.06 2.72 20.16
C ARG A 123 -22.15 3.91 21.12
N ASN A 124 -22.56 3.66 22.36
CA ASN A 124 -22.77 4.67 23.38
C ASN A 124 -21.63 4.74 24.42
N LYS A 125 -20.48 4.14 24.11
CA LYS A 125 -19.30 4.16 24.99
C LYS A 125 -18.34 5.27 24.54
N ARG A 126 -17.44 5.66 25.43
CA ARG A 126 -16.36 6.60 25.11
C ARG A 126 -15.25 5.86 24.34
N LEU A 127 -14.61 6.55 23.43
CA LEU A 127 -13.56 5.96 22.60
C LEU A 127 -12.36 5.45 23.43
N ASP A 128 -11.96 6.16 24.48
CA ASP A 128 -10.82 5.80 25.34
C ASP A 128 -11.03 4.51 26.16
N THR A 129 -12.24 3.99 26.21
CA THR A 129 -12.54 2.69 26.84
C THR A 129 -12.26 1.47 25.96
N LEU A 130 -11.96 1.70 24.69
CA LEU A 130 -11.74 0.65 23.67
C LEU A 130 -10.25 0.27 23.59
N SER A 131 -10.00 -0.99 23.20
CA SER A 131 -8.67 -1.44 22.79
C SER A 131 -8.18 -0.68 21.53
N LYS A 132 -6.88 -0.67 21.29
CA LYS A 132 -6.27 -0.01 20.12
C LYS A 132 -6.91 -0.46 18.79
N GLY A 133 -7.10 -1.77 18.61
CA GLY A 133 -7.73 -2.32 17.41
C GLY A 133 -9.19 -1.90 17.23
N ASN A 134 -9.96 -1.86 18.33
CA ASN A 134 -11.35 -1.37 18.28
C ASN A 134 -11.41 0.13 17.99
N GLN A 135 -10.49 0.95 18.52
CA GLN A 135 -10.40 2.36 18.17
C GLN A 135 -10.13 2.56 16.66
N GLN A 136 -9.31 1.70 16.06
CA GLN A 136 -9.02 1.75 14.63
C GLN A 136 -10.25 1.37 13.79
N LYS A 137 -11.07 0.40 14.24
CA LYS A 137 -12.37 0.10 13.60
C LYS A 137 -13.29 1.32 13.63
N ILE A 138 -13.38 2.03 14.75
CA ILE A 138 -14.18 3.26 14.86
C ILE A 138 -13.65 4.34 13.91
N GLN A 139 -12.34 4.47 13.80
CA GLN A 139 -11.71 5.41 12.87
C GLN A 139 -11.99 5.05 11.40
N LEU A 140 -12.00 3.76 11.07
CA LEU A 140 -12.41 3.28 9.75
C LEU A 140 -13.86 3.64 9.42
N ILE A 141 -14.78 3.55 10.40
CA ILE A 141 -16.17 4.00 10.21
C ILE A 141 -16.21 5.48 9.82
N THR A 142 -15.40 6.33 10.45
CA THR A 142 -15.34 7.76 10.11
C THR A 142 -14.96 7.96 8.63
N ALA A 143 -14.05 7.15 8.11
CA ALA A 143 -13.63 7.22 6.72
C ALA A 143 -14.68 6.71 5.73
N LEU A 144 -15.57 5.79 6.14
CA LEU A 144 -16.48 5.09 5.23
C LEU A 144 -17.95 5.51 5.36
N ALA A 145 -18.36 6.12 6.48
CA ALA A 145 -19.77 6.39 6.79
C ALA A 145 -20.47 7.27 5.76
N HIS A 146 -19.77 8.20 5.13
CA HIS A 146 -20.32 9.10 4.12
C HIS A 146 -20.26 8.55 2.68
N ASP A 147 -19.97 7.23 2.54
CA ASP A 147 -19.90 6.49 1.27
C ASP A 147 -19.01 7.16 0.21
N PRO A 148 -17.74 7.45 0.51
CA PRO A 148 -16.84 8.19 -0.38
C PRO A 148 -16.56 7.47 -1.70
N ASP A 149 -16.17 8.22 -2.74
CA ASP A 149 -15.73 7.70 -4.04
C ASP A 149 -14.28 7.21 -3.98
N ILE A 150 -13.46 7.88 -3.17
CA ILE A 150 -12.04 7.59 -2.95
C ILE A 150 -11.83 7.27 -1.48
N VAL A 151 -11.23 6.12 -1.20
CA VAL A 151 -10.87 5.68 0.15
C VAL A 151 -9.34 5.67 0.28
N ILE A 152 -8.80 6.48 1.16
CA ILE A 152 -7.36 6.55 1.44
C ILE A 152 -7.11 5.93 2.81
N LEU A 153 -6.23 4.95 2.85
CA LEU A 153 -5.89 4.18 4.05
C LEU A 153 -4.39 4.31 4.31
N ASP A 154 -4.03 5.11 5.31
CA ASP A 154 -2.63 5.35 5.68
C ASP A 154 -2.24 4.42 6.82
N GLU A 155 -1.35 3.45 6.56
CA GLU A 155 -0.91 2.39 7.46
C GLU A 155 -2.07 1.61 8.14
N PRO A 156 -3.08 1.15 7.39
CA PRO A 156 -4.34 0.65 7.96
C PRO A 156 -4.19 -0.65 8.76
N PHE A 157 -3.12 -1.42 8.55
CA PHE A 157 -2.87 -2.69 9.22
C PHE A 157 -1.94 -2.56 10.44
N SER A 158 -1.43 -1.37 10.71
CA SER A 158 -0.50 -1.13 11.81
C SER A 158 -1.16 -1.43 13.17
N GLY A 159 -0.57 -2.37 13.92
CA GLY A 159 -1.04 -2.72 15.27
C GLY A 159 -2.37 -3.49 15.32
N LEU A 160 -2.87 -4.01 14.21
CA LEU A 160 -3.99 -4.95 14.19
C LEU A 160 -3.52 -6.39 14.46
N ASP A 161 -4.33 -7.13 15.22
CA ASP A 161 -4.22 -8.57 15.29
C ASP A 161 -4.74 -9.23 13.98
N PRO A 162 -4.42 -10.51 13.72
CA PRO A 162 -4.80 -11.18 12.47
C PRO A 162 -6.30 -11.17 12.18
N VAL A 163 -7.16 -11.26 13.20
CA VAL A 163 -8.62 -11.29 13.04
C VAL A 163 -9.13 -9.94 12.55
N ASN A 164 -8.65 -8.86 13.18
CA ASN A 164 -9.01 -7.50 12.79
C ASN A 164 -8.42 -7.13 11.42
N ALA A 165 -7.23 -7.62 11.09
CA ALA A 165 -6.67 -7.47 9.75
C ALA A 165 -7.53 -8.15 8.68
N MET A 166 -8.03 -9.37 8.91
CA MET A 166 -8.96 -10.05 8.00
C MET A 166 -10.26 -9.28 7.80
N LEU A 167 -10.84 -8.75 8.87
CA LEU A 167 -12.06 -7.95 8.79
C LEU A 167 -11.84 -6.67 7.96
N LEU A 168 -10.71 -5.99 8.15
CA LEU A 168 -10.35 -4.83 7.34
C LEU A 168 -10.19 -5.21 5.87
N LYS A 169 -9.55 -6.35 5.58
CA LYS A 169 -9.41 -6.91 4.24
C LYS A 169 -10.76 -7.04 3.54
N ASP A 170 -11.74 -7.65 4.22
CA ASP A 170 -13.07 -7.85 3.66
C ASP A 170 -13.77 -6.53 3.36
N VAL A 171 -13.68 -5.56 4.26
CA VAL A 171 -14.21 -4.21 4.06
C VAL A 171 -13.58 -3.54 2.84
N VAL A 172 -12.27 -3.64 2.69
CA VAL A 172 -11.55 -3.08 1.54
C VAL A 172 -12.01 -3.72 0.24
N LYS A 173 -12.10 -5.06 0.18
CA LYS A 173 -12.62 -5.78 -0.99
C LYS A 173 -14.04 -5.35 -1.35
N GLU A 174 -14.90 -5.11 -0.34
CA GLU A 174 -16.24 -4.57 -0.55
C GLU A 174 -16.21 -3.18 -1.21
N GLN A 175 -15.30 -2.30 -0.80
CA GLN A 175 -15.18 -0.97 -1.42
C GLN A 175 -14.66 -1.04 -2.86
N ILE A 176 -13.68 -1.91 -3.13
CA ILE A 176 -13.18 -2.17 -4.49
C ILE A 176 -14.29 -2.73 -5.37
N ALA A 177 -15.06 -3.73 -4.89
CA ALA A 177 -16.17 -4.32 -5.63
C ALA A 177 -17.29 -3.30 -5.96
N LYS A 178 -17.44 -2.23 -5.17
CA LYS A 178 -18.34 -1.10 -5.46
C LYS A 178 -17.78 -0.14 -6.53
N GLY A 179 -16.61 -0.41 -7.09
CA GLY A 179 -15.97 0.43 -8.10
C GLY A 179 -15.25 1.66 -7.57
N LYS A 180 -15.04 1.76 -6.25
CA LYS A 180 -14.33 2.88 -5.62
C LYS A 180 -12.82 2.80 -5.89
N ILE A 181 -12.14 3.93 -5.83
CA ILE A 181 -10.68 3.98 -5.77
C ILE A 181 -10.25 3.73 -4.33
N VAL A 182 -9.40 2.73 -4.10
CA VAL A 182 -8.80 2.48 -2.79
C VAL A 182 -7.29 2.71 -2.88
N LEU A 183 -6.80 3.69 -2.14
CA LEU A 183 -5.38 4.02 -2.06
C LEU A 183 -4.82 3.61 -0.71
N PHE A 184 -3.80 2.76 -0.73
CA PHE A 184 -3.05 2.39 0.45
C PHE A 184 -1.72 3.14 0.51
N SER A 185 -1.38 3.67 1.68
CA SER A 185 -0.01 4.04 2.01
C SER A 185 0.49 3.07 3.07
N SER A 186 1.54 2.32 2.78
CA SER A 186 2.11 1.39 3.76
C SER A 186 3.61 1.16 3.54
N HIS A 187 4.29 0.79 4.62
CA HIS A 187 5.65 0.24 4.61
C HIS A 187 5.66 -1.29 4.77
N GLN A 188 4.50 -1.92 4.98
CA GLN A 188 4.35 -3.38 5.11
C GLN A 188 4.08 -3.99 3.72
N MET A 189 5.15 -4.38 3.03
CA MET A 189 5.11 -4.81 1.63
C MET A 189 4.21 -6.03 1.40
N SER A 190 4.10 -6.94 2.38
CA SER A 190 3.25 -8.13 2.29
C SER A 190 1.76 -7.80 2.10
N TYR A 191 1.26 -6.78 2.78
CA TYR A 191 -0.13 -6.34 2.58
C TYR A 191 -0.34 -5.66 1.24
N ILE A 192 0.61 -4.82 0.81
CA ILE A 192 0.53 -4.18 -0.51
C ILE A 192 0.53 -5.24 -1.61
N GLU A 193 1.41 -6.23 -1.50
CA GLU A 193 1.52 -7.35 -2.46
C GLU A 193 0.24 -8.20 -2.52
N GLU A 194 -0.46 -8.34 -1.39
CA GLU A 194 -1.70 -9.09 -1.31
C GLU A 194 -2.92 -8.32 -1.84
N PHE A 195 -2.94 -6.98 -1.70
CA PHE A 195 -4.16 -6.19 -1.96
C PHE A 195 -4.10 -5.30 -3.18
N CYS A 196 -2.91 -4.80 -3.54
CA CYS A 196 -2.82 -3.78 -4.56
C CYS A 196 -2.64 -4.39 -5.95
N ASP A 197 -3.44 -3.90 -6.89
CA ASP A 197 -3.30 -4.23 -8.31
C ASP A 197 -2.17 -3.42 -8.95
N SER A 198 -1.98 -2.19 -8.49
CA SER A 198 -0.96 -1.27 -9.01
C SER A 198 -0.29 -0.50 -7.87
N ILE A 199 0.93 -0.06 -8.11
CA ILE A 199 1.75 0.64 -7.12
C ILE A 199 2.47 1.86 -7.69
N ALA A 200 2.86 2.78 -6.80
CA ALA A 200 3.92 3.75 -7.04
C ALA A 200 4.89 3.75 -5.87
N ILE A 201 6.18 3.66 -6.15
CA ILE A 201 7.26 3.78 -5.15
C ILE A 201 7.83 5.19 -5.24
N LEU A 202 7.64 5.94 -4.15
CA LEU A 202 8.24 7.27 -3.98
C LEU A 202 9.62 7.14 -3.34
N ASN A 203 10.59 7.81 -3.94
CA ASN A 203 11.92 7.97 -3.39
C ASN A 203 12.36 9.43 -3.52
N ASN A 204 12.71 10.08 -2.42
CA ASN A 204 13.17 11.48 -2.37
C ASN A 204 12.29 12.46 -3.16
N GLY A 205 10.96 12.31 -3.06
CA GLY A 205 10.00 13.22 -3.68
C GLY A 205 9.74 13.01 -5.17
N VAL A 206 10.25 11.91 -5.75
CA VAL A 206 9.95 11.48 -7.12
C VAL A 206 9.32 10.10 -7.13
N VAL A 207 8.58 9.76 -8.19
CA VAL A 207 8.11 8.39 -8.43
C VAL A 207 9.25 7.64 -9.13
N ALA A 208 9.88 6.73 -8.39
CA ALA A 208 10.99 5.92 -8.89
C ALA A 208 10.51 4.71 -9.71
N LEU A 209 9.34 4.15 -9.34
CA LEU A 209 8.71 3.04 -10.04
C LEU A 209 7.19 3.16 -9.92
N HIS A 210 6.43 2.91 -10.99
CA HIS A 210 4.98 2.79 -10.93
C HIS A 210 4.45 1.85 -12.00
N GLY A 211 3.32 1.22 -11.77
CA GLY A 211 2.64 0.36 -12.72
C GLY A 211 1.79 -0.72 -12.07
N ASP A 212 1.28 -1.61 -12.89
CA ASP A 212 0.63 -2.84 -12.46
C ASP A 212 1.64 -3.73 -11.74
N LEU A 213 1.29 -4.24 -10.56
CA LEU A 213 2.21 -4.99 -9.70
C LEU A 213 2.61 -6.34 -10.34
N HIS A 214 1.67 -6.99 -11.00
CA HIS A 214 1.94 -8.25 -11.69
C HIS A 214 2.89 -8.06 -12.87
N ASP A 215 2.68 -6.97 -13.65
CA ASP A 215 3.57 -6.62 -14.77
C ASP A 215 4.97 -6.25 -14.29
N ILE A 216 5.08 -5.44 -13.24
CA ILE A 216 6.36 -5.10 -12.60
C ILE A 216 7.13 -6.36 -12.21
N LYS A 217 6.47 -7.32 -11.56
CA LYS A 217 7.10 -8.59 -11.16
C LYS A 217 7.46 -9.48 -12.33
N ARG A 218 6.59 -9.55 -13.35
CA ARG A 218 6.82 -10.36 -14.56
C ARG A 218 8.00 -9.85 -15.38
N ASP A 219 8.12 -8.53 -15.48
CA ASP A 219 9.13 -7.88 -16.31
C ASP A 219 10.48 -7.73 -15.57
N TYR A 220 10.53 -8.18 -14.30
CA TYR A 220 11.77 -8.22 -13.53
C TYR A 220 12.76 -9.24 -14.15
N PRO A 221 14.07 -8.95 -14.15
CA PRO A 221 15.08 -9.85 -14.72
C PRO A 221 14.94 -11.29 -14.22
N ARG A 222 14.78 -12.23 -15.16
CA ARG A 222 14.71 -13.68 -14.85
C ARG A 222 16.08 -14.33 -14.99
N ASP A 223 17.09 -13.69 -14.45
CA ASP A 223 18.51 -14.03 -14.48
C ASP A 223 19.02 -14.67 -13.21
N ARG A 224 18.09 -15.08 -12.32
CA ARG A 224 18.43 -15.69 -11.03
C ARG A 224 17.63 -16.98 -10.82
N LEU A 225 18.31 -18.01 -10.29
CA LEU A 225 17.68 -19.26 -9.85
C LEU A 225 17.80 -19.39 -8.34
N VAL A 226 16.74 -19.91 -7.71
CA VAL A 226 16.77 -20.33 -6.31
C VAL A 226 16.85 -21.84 -6.27
N VAL A 227 17.81 -22.38 -5.52
CA VAL A 227 18.04 -23.82 -5.36
C VAL A 227 17.97 -24.16 -3.87
N ARG A 228 17.18 -25.20 -3.54
CA ARG A 228 17.18 -25.80 -2.22
C ARG A 228 17.79 -27.19 -2.28
N THR A 229 18.73 -27.44 -1.40
CA THR A 229 19.47 -28.72 -1.30
C THR A 229 19.98 -28.92 0.13
N GLU A 230 20.17 -30.17 0.54
CA GLU A 230 20.84 -30.50 1.80
C GLU A 230 22.37 -30.35 1.71
N ASN A 231 22.95 -30.36 0.50
CA ASN A 231 24.39 -30.30 0.25
C ASN A 231 24.80 -29.07 -0.57
N PRO A 232 24.79 -27.85 0.00
CA PRO A 232 25.04 -26.61 -0.73
C PRO A 232 26.49 -26.42 -1.21
N ASP A 233 27.47 -26.98 -0.48
CA ASP A 233 28.91 -26.71 -0.71
C ASP A 233 29.38 -27.09 -2.10
N ALA A 234 28.89 -28.22 -2.64
CA ALA A 234 29.24 -28.68 -3.98
C ALA A 234 28.76 -27.69 -5.06
N ILE A 235 27.55 -27.17 -4.93
CA ILE A 235 26.98 -26.19 -5.86
C ILE A 235 27.71 -24.85 -5.73
N ILE A 236 28.02 -24.41 -4.49
CA ILE A 236 28.77 -23.17 -4.24
C ILE A 236 30.15 -23.26 -4.88
N SER A 237 30.82 -24.42 -4.77
CA SER A 237 32.13 -24.65 -5.37
C SER A 237 32.09 -24.58 -6.91
N ASP A 238 31.03 -25.12 -7.53
CA ASP A 238 30.87 -25.18 -8.99
C ASP A 238 30.53 -23.79 -9.58
N PHE A 239 29.59 -23.10 -8.96
CA PHE A 239 29.14 -21.80 -9.45
C PHE A 239 29.96 -20.59 -8.94
N GLY A 240 30.81 -20.80 -7.93
CA GLY A 240 31.74 -19.80 -7.40
C GLY A 240 31.04 -18.48 -7.04
N SER A 241 31.56 -17.38 -7.57
CA SER A 241 31.02 -16.02 -7.28
C SER A 241 29.61 -15.76 -7.83
N SER A 242 29.11 -16.61 -8.73
CA SER A 242 27.74 -16.54 -9.25
C SER A 242 26.70 -17.12 -8.29
N CYS A 243 27.14 -17.80 -7.21
CA CYS A 243 26.28 -18.41 -6.21
C CYS A 243 26.40 -17.68 -4.88
N SER A 244 25.27 -17.40 -4.24
CA SER A 244 25.20 -16.81 -2.90
C SER A 244 24.17 -17.54 -2.03
N ILE A 245 24.37 -17.50 -0.72
CA ILE A 245 23.44 -18.10 0.25
C ILE A 245 22.42 -17.03 0.66
N MET A 246 21.14 -17.38 0.58
CA MET A 246 20.02 -16.57 1.05
C MET A 246 19.79 -16.75 2.55
N ASP A 247 19.08 -15.82 3.21
CA ASP A 247 18.77 -15.85 4.65
C ASP A 247 18.02 -17.12 5.09
N ASN A 248 17.26 -17.73 4.18
CA ASN A 248 16.51 -18.97 4.42
C ASN A 248 17.34 -20.25 4.17
N GLY A 249 18.64 -20.12 3.89
CA GLY A 249 19.55 -21.23 3.61
C GLY A 249 19.50 -21.76 2.18
N SER A 250 18.60 -21.28 1.31
CA SER A 250 18.60 -21.62 -0.11
C SER A 250 19.75 -20.92 -0.83
N LEU A 251 20.16 -21.46 -1.97
CA LEU A 251 21.17 -20.83 -2.82
C LEU A 251 20.51 -19.96 -3.87
N MET A 252 21.09 -18.79 -4.14
CA MET A 252 20.76 -17.96 -5.28
C MET A 252 21.89 -18.02 -6.30
N ILE A 253 21.57 -18.44 -7.53
CA ILE A 253 22.53 -18.53 -8.64
C ILE A 253 22.20 -17.43 -9.65
N HIS A 254 23.15 -16.54 -9.92
CA HIS A 254 23.06 -15.50 -10.94
C HIS A 254 23.48 -16.07 -12.29
N LEU A 255 22.60 -15.96 -13.28
CA LEU A 255 22.85 -16.39 -14.66
C LEU A 255 23.55 -15.28 -15.44
N ALA A 256 24.46 -15.62 -16.31
CA ALA A 256 25.09 -14.66 -17.21
C ALA A 256 24.09 -14.06 -18.20
N LYS A 257 23.08 -14.86 -18.60
CA LYS A 257 21.96 -14.46 -19.47
C LYS A 257 20.70 -15.18 -19.03
N PRO A 258 19.50 -14.54 -19.14
CA PRO A 258 18.23 -15.20 -18.83
C PRO A 258 17.97 -16.50 -19.62
N ASP A 259 18.51 -16.61 -20.84
CA ASP A 259 18.37 -17.79 -21.69
C ASP A 259 19.12 -19.01 -21.17
N ASP A 260 20.13 -18.83 -20.32
CA ASP A 260 20.93 -19.91 -19.73
C ASP A 260 20.15 -20.71 -18.68
N LYS A 261 19.00 -20.22 -18.24
CA LYS A 261 18.22 -20.83 -17.15
C LYS A 261 17.90 -22.31 -17.36
N LYS A 262 17.48 -22.68 -18.59
CA LYS A 262 17.13 -24.08 -18.91
C LYS A 262 18.35 -25.00 -18.82
N ALA A 263 19.47 -24.57 -19.36
CA ALA A 263 20.73 -25.32 -19.32
C ALA A 263 21.22 -25.47 -17.87
N THR A 264 21.19 -24.37 -17.09
CA THR A 264 21.63 -24.38 -15.69
C THR A 264 20.72 -25.25 -14.82
N MET A 265 19.38 -25.15 -14.98
CA MET A 265 18.43 -26.00 -14.25
C MET A 265 18.62 -27.48 -14.58
N THR A 266 18.90 -27.82 -15.85
CA THR A 266 19.19 -29.19 -16.27
C THR A 266 20.50 -29.67 -15.66
N HIS A 267 21.56 -28.87 -15.68
CA HIS A 267 22.84 -29.16 -15.06
C HIS A 267 22.69 -29.43 -13.57
N LEU A 268 21.97 -28.58 -12.85
CA LEU A 268 21.70 -28.76 -11.43
C LEU A 268 20.99 -30.08 -11.15
N ALA A 269 19.91 -30.37 -11.88
CA ALA A 269 19.11 -31.58 -11.66
C ALA A 269 19.85 -32.87 -12.02
N GLN A 270 20.85 -32.85 -12.93
CA GLN A 270 21.62 -34.02 -13.34
C GLN A 270 22.81 -34.32 -12.44
N ASN A 271 23.39 -33.28 -11.81
CA ASN A 271 24.69 -33.42 -11.14
C ASN A 271 24.60 -33.29 -9.62
N TYR A 272 23.46 -32.79 -9.08
CA TYR A 272 23.31 -32.57 -7.66
C TYR A 272 21.97 -33.13 -7.14
N ASP A 273 21.96 -33.51 -5.87
CA ASP A 273 20.72 -33.84 -5.15
C ASP A 273 20.05 -32.53 -4.68
N ILE A 274 18.97 -32.16 -5.36
CA ILE A 274 18.24 -30.90 -5.12
C ILE A 274 16.79 -31.17 -4.81
N ASP A 275 16.26 -30.52 -3.76
CA ASP A 275 14.86 -30.58 -3.40
C ASP A 275 13.99 -29.69 -4.32
N GLU A 276 14.51 -28.53 -4.69
CA GLU A 276 13.79 -27.54 -5.50
C GLU A 276 14.78 -26.71 -6.33
N VAL A 277 14.40 -26.45 -7.58
CA VAL A 277 15.01 -25.39 -8.39
C VAL A 277 13.92 -24.58 -9.09
N LYS A 278 13.95 -23.27 -8.90
CA LYS A 278 13.00 -22.35 -9.54
C LYS A 278 13.64 -21.04 -9.96
N VAL A 279 13.00 -20.38 -10.91
CA VAL A 279 13.35 -18.98 -11.24
C VAL A 279 13.03 -18.11 -10.04
N PHE A 280 13.95 -17.24 -9.66
CA PHE A 280 13.70 -16.25 -8.62
C PHE A 280 12.60 -15.30 -9.08
N GLU A 281 11.56 -15.21 -8.28
CA GLU A 281 10.51 -14.18 -8.42
C GLU A 281 10.68 -13.22 -7.26
N PRO A 282 11.02 -11.93 -7.52
CA PRO A 282 11.22 -10.98 -6.44
C PRO A 282 9.93 -10.73 -5.68
N SER A 283 10.03 -10.65 -4.38
CA SER A 283 8.95 -10.05 -3.57
C SER A 283 8.90 -8.54 -3.82
N LEU A 284 7.77 -7.93 -3.49
CA LEU A 284 7.68 -6.47 -3.55
C LEU A 284 8.73 -5.80 -2.63
N ASN A 285 9.10 -6.47 -1.54
CA ASN A 285 10.16 -5.98 -0.66
C ASN A 285 11.53 -5.96 -1.35
N ASP A 286 11.86 -6.99 -2.16
CA ASP A 286 13.12 -7.04 -2.91
C ASP A 286 13.18 -5.88 -3.92
N ILE A 287 12.08 -5.68 -4.67
CA ILE A 287 11.96 -4.57 -5.63
C ILE A 287 12.08 -3.22 -4.92
N PHE A 288 11.41 -3.08 -3.77
CA PHE A 288 11.44 -1.84 -2.99
C PHE A 288 12.86 -1.52 -2.48
N VAL A 289 13.57 -2.52 -1.96
CA VAL A 289 14.95 -2.34 -1.47
C VAL A 289 15.88 -1.94 -2.60
N GLU A 290 15.74 -2.53 -3.78
CA GLU A 290 16.53 -2.20 -4.96
C GLU A 290 16.25 -0.75 -5.42
N VAL A 291 14.96 -0.41 -5.64
CA VAL A 291 14.55 0.93 -6.14
C VAL A 291 14.80 2.04 -5.11
N ALA A 292 14.60 1.76 -3.81
CA ALA A 292 14.77 2.74 -2.75
C ALA A 292 16.17 2.70 -2.10
N GLY A 293 16.98 1.66 -2.39
CA GLY A 293 18.31 1.42 -1.83
C GLY A 293 19.44 2.10 -2.61
N ASP A 294 19.30 2.29 -3.91
CA ASP A 294 20.36 2.85 -4.76
C ASP A 294 20.76 4.29 -4.42
N SER A 295 19.91 5.03 -3.71
CA SER A 295 20.24 6.37 -3.22
C SER A 295 21.27 6.43 -2.06
N VAL A 296 21.70 5.28 -1.52
CA VAL A 296 22.71 5.23 -0.45
C VAL A 296 24.13 5.09 -1.01
N LYS A 297 24.29 4.74 -2.29
CA LYS A 297 25.60 4.55 -2.94
C LYS A 297 26.15 5.82 -3.62
N GLU A 298 25.34 6.88 -3.76
CA GLU A 298 25.72 8.13 -4.43
C GLU A 298 25.86 9.36 -3.49
N ALA A 299 25.93 9.16 -2.16
CA ALA A 299 26.09 10.24 -1.18
C ALA A 299 27.43 10.15 -0.44
#